data_330d5127a5cf70289695b88dde284af7
#
_entry.id   330d5127a5cf70289695b88dde284af7
#
_cell.length_a   1.000
_cell.length_b   1.000
_cell.length_c   1.000
_cell.angle_alpha   90.00
_cell.angle_beta   90.00
_cell.angle_gamma   90.00
#
_symmetry.space_group_name_H-M   'P 1'
#
loop_
_entity.id
_entity.type
_entity.pdbx_description
1 polymer ?
#
loop_
_entity_poly.entity_id
_entity_poly.type
_entity_poly.pdbx_seq_one_letter_code
_entity_poly.pdbx_strand_id
1 'polypeptide(L)'
;NGHSHMPFLGKRDQTEDLKRAKEYASVLAEKQEGIEGLSSGKIWQIHNKYILSPIQSGMVVIDQHVAHERVLFEEALKSFEKSHLPSQTLLFPERLTFSPDEYSVLLDLLPYLEKIGFRLKAEEESSIRLDAVPTDMSLGSEKTIIRNILDHYLEHGKEYSSTQERLAASYACHGAIKAGDPLTFEEMQELVSRLFATEHPYYCPHGRPIIVRLSLE
;
A
#
# COMPACT_ATOMS: atom_id res chain seq x y z
N ASN A 1 9.65 47.32 4.79
CA ASN A 1 8.57 46.37 4.56
C ASN A 1 8.92 45.52 3.36
N GLY A 2 9.74 44.48 3.56
CA GLY A 2 10.14 43.53 2.52
C GLY A 2 9.37 42.22 2.71
N HIS A 3 8.38 41.98 1.88
CA HIS A 3 7.78 40.65 1.74
C HIS A 3 8.70 39.80 0.87
N SER A 4 9.43 38.90 1.51
CA SER A 4 10.19 37.84 0.87
C SER A 4 9.20 36.88 0.21
N HIS A 5 9.12 36.92 -1.12
CA HIS A 5 8.39 35.99 -1.94
C HIS A 5 9.18 34.67 -2.00
N MET A 6 8.73 33.63 -1.29
CA MET A 6 9.27 32.29 -1.50
C MET A 6 8.89 31.82 -2.92
N PRO A 7 9.83 31.32 -3.71
CA PRO A 7 9.50 30.78 -5.02
C PRO A 7 8.65 29.53 -4.86
N PHE A 8 7.49 29.55 -5.50
CA PHE A 8 6.58 28.43 -5.68
C PHE A 8 7.35 27.23 -6.23
N LEU A 9 7.43 26.16 -5.46
CA LEU A 9 8.01 24.88 -5.92
C LEU A 9 7.21 24.44 -7.14
N GLY A 10 7.84 24.48 -8.30
CA GLY A 10 7.29 24.01 -9.57
C GLY A 10 6.76 22.59 -9.43
N LYS A 11 5.70 22.25 -10.19
CA LYS A 11 5.16 20.90 -10.29
C LYS A 11 6.33 19.95 -10.53
N ARG A 12 6.64 19.09 -9.55
CA ARG A 12 7.62 17.99 -9.77
C ARG A 12 7.10 17.16 -10.92
N ASP A 13 7.98 16.93 -11.88
CA ASP A 13 7.70 16.05 -13.01
C ASP A 13 7.70 14.60 -12.49
N GLN A 14 6.50 14.06 -12.26
CA GLN A 14 6.31 12.71 -11.74
C GLN A 14 6.98 11.66 -12.65
N THR A 15 7.14 11.95 -13.94
CA THR A 15 7.80 11.04 -14.90
C THR A 15 9.31 10.97 -14.69
N GLU A 16 9.95 12.08 -14.35
CA GLU A 16 11.38 12.11 -14.00
C GLU A 16 11.68 11.45 -12.66
N ASP A 17 10.82 11.69 -11.66
CA ASP A 17 10.96 11.06 -10.34
C ASP A 17 10.77 9.54 -10.45
N LEU A 18 9.81 9.07 -11.26
CA LEU A 18 9.60 7.66 -11.56
C LEU A 18 10.78 7.02 -12.27
N LYS A 19 11.36 7.73 -13.25
CA LYS A 19 12.55 7.26 -13.98
C LYS A 19 13.76 7.12 -13.06
N ARG A 20 14.02 8.12 -12.22
CA ARG A 20 15.10 8.08 -11.21
C ARG A 20 14.89 6.98 -10.18
N ALA A 21 13.65 6.77 -9.71
CA ALA A 21 13.34 5.68 -8.79
C ALA A 21 13.59 4.31 -9.44
N LYS A 22 13.22 4.12 -10.70
CA LYS A 22 13.49 2.88 -11.45
C LYS A 22 14.99 2.67 -11.68
N GLU A 23 15.74 3.71 -12.03
CA GLU A 23 17.19 3.64 -12.17
C GLU A 23 17.88 3.30 -10.83
N TYR A 24 17.44 3.92 -9.75
CA TYR A 24 17.95 3.61 -8.40
C TYR A 24 17.61 2.18 -7.99
N ALA A 25 16.39 1.72 -8.28
CA ALA A 25 15.96 0.35 -8.00
C ALA A 25 16.77 -0.68 -8.84
N SER A 26 17.07 -0.39 -10.11
CA SER A 26 17.90 -1.27 -10.94
C SER A 26 19.33 -1.38 -10.41
N VAL A 27 19.91 -0.26 -9.96
CA VAL A 27 21.25 -0.24 -9.33
C VAL A 27 21.26 -1.05 -8.02
N LEU A 28 20.18 -1.00 -7.24
CA LEU A 28 20.06 -1.81 -6.02
C LEU A 28 19.86 -3.29 -6.35
N ALA A 29 19.09 -3.60 -7.38
CA ALA A 29 18.84 -4.98 -7.85
C ALA A 29 20.09 -5.61 -8.50
N GLU A 30 20.88 -4.85 -9.26
CA GLU A 30 22.15 -5.32 -9.83
C GLU A 30 23.22 -5.58 -8.76
N LYS A 31 23.17 -4.84 -7.66
CA LYS A 31 24.01 -5.08 -6.47
C LYS A 31 23.32 -6.03 -5.50
N GLN A 32 22.84 -7.17 -5.97
CA GLN A 32 22.26 -8.25 -5.13
C GLN A 32 23.21 -8.79 -4.04
N GLU A 33 24.40 -8.22 -3.91
CA GLU A 33 25.25 -8.43 -2.77
C GLU A 33 24.67 -7.75 -1.53
N GLY A 34 23.91 -8.50 -0.75
CA GLY A 34 23.85 -8.19 0.67
C GLY A 34 22.53 -7.70 1.26
N ILE A 35 21.36 -8.08 0.71
CA ILE A 35 20.17 -8.18 1.56
C ILE A 35 20.14 -9.56 2.27
N GLU A 36 21.02 -10.49 1.91
CA GLU A 36 21.27 -11.75 2.63
C GLU A 36 21.72 -11.59 4.10
N GLY A 37 21.81 -10.37 4.58
CA GLY A 37 22.19 -10.07 5.95
C GLY A 37 21.22 -9.22 6.73
N LEU A 38 19.93 -9.19 6.40
CA LEU A 38 18.92 -8.71 7.35
C LEU A 38 18.99 -9.62 8.57
N SER A 39 19.89 -9.25 9.47
CA SER A 39 20.12 -9.97 10.72
C SER A 39 18.82 -10.03 11.48
N SER A 40 18.24 -11.22 11.59
CA SER A 40 16.98 -11.53 12.28
C SER A 40 16.93 -11.07 13.76
N GLY A 41 17.77 -10.16 14.19
CA GLY A 41 17.86 -9.69 15.56
C GLY A 41 18.08 -8.19 15.74
N LYS A 42 18.17 -7.40 14.67
CA LYS A 42 18.51 -5.97 14.80
C LYS A 42 17.68 -5.10 13.86
N ILE A 43 16.39 -5.00 14.15
CA ILE A 43 15.48 -4.09 13.44
C ILE A 43 14.94 -3.08 14.44
N TRP A 44 14.90 -1.80 14.07
CA TRP A 44 14.37 -0.72 14.90
C TRP A 44 13.38 0.12 14.12
N GLN A 45 12.33 0.56 14.79
CA GLN A 45 11.43 1.58 14.25
C GLN A 45 11.88 2.97 14.73
N ILE A 46 11.92 3.94 13.82
CA ILE A 46 12.20 5.35 14.13
C ILE A 46 11.02 6.20 13.73
N HIS A 47 10.58 7.06 14.66
CA HIS A 47 9.45 7.97 14.50
C HIS A 47 8.15 7.29 14.06
N ASN A 48 7.97 5.99 14.36
CA ASN A 48 6.84 5.20 13.90
C ASN A 48 6.58 5.33 12.40
N LYS A 49 7.67 5.46 11.63
CA LYS A 49 7.61 5.71 10.19
C LYS A 49 8.63 4.91 9.40
N TYR A 50 9.83 4.74 9.93
CA TYR A 50 10.92 4.07 9.25
C TYR A 50 11.39 2.85 10.02
N ILE A 51 11.63 1.76 9.29
CA ILE A 51 12.29 0.57 9.80
C ILE A 51 13.75 0.64 9.39
N LEU A 52 14.65 0.51 10.35
CA LEU A 52 16.09 0.46 10.15
C LEU A 52 16.60 -0.94 10.39
N SER A 53 17.49 -1.41 9.52
CA SER A 53 18.19 -2.68 9.68
C SER A 53 19.64 -2.56 9.25
N PRO A 54 20.60 -3.05 10.05
CA PRO A 54 22.00 -3.13 9.64
C PRO A 54 22.16 -4.18 8.55
N ILE A 55 23.07 -3.90 7.62
CA ILE A 55 23.57 -4.83 6.61
C ILE A 55 25.10 -4.84 6.67
N GLN A 56 25.76 -5.81 6.03
CA GLN A 56 27.24 -5.91 6.09
C GLN A 56 27.95 -4.63 5.65
N SER A 57 27.39 -3.91 4.68
CA SER A 57 27.98 -2.71 4.08
C SER A 57 27.41 -1.40 4.60
N GLY A 58 26.62 -1.41 5.68
CA GLY A 58 26.00 -0.21 6.22
C GLY A 58 24.66 -0.46 6.89
N MET A 59 23.66 0.33 6.50
CA MET A 59 22.31 0.27 7.04
C MET A 59 21.28 0.51 5.92
N VAL A 60 20.14 -0.15 6.01
CA VAL A 60 18.97 0.15 5.20
C VAL A 60 17.90 0.87 6.03
N VAL A 61 17.26 1.82 5.39
CA VAL A 61 16.10 2.56 5.91
C VAL A 61 14.91 2.25 5.02
N ILE A 62 13.84 1.70 5.58
CA ILE A 62 12.64 1.29 4.86
C ILE A 62 11.47 2.16 5.35
N ASP A 63 10.76 2.82 4.43
CA ASP A 63 9.52 3.50 4.77
C ASP A 63 8.41 2.47 4.97
N GLN A 64 7.90 2.32 6.21
CA GLN A 64 6.91 1.29 6.58
C GLN A 64 5.59 1.43 5.81
N HIS A 65 5.13 2.67 5.59
CA HIS A 65 3.88 2.91 4.86
C HIS A 65 4.03 2.50 3.39
N VAL A 66 5.08 2.99 2.74
CA VAL A 66 5.33 2.72 1.32
C VAL A 66 5.65 1.23 1.08
N ALA A 67 6.33 0.58 2.04
CA ALA A 67 6.58 -0.85 2.02
C ALA A 67 5.28 -1.66 2.08
N HIS A 68 4.39 -1.32 3.01
CA HIS A 68 3.12 -2.02 3.16
C HIS A 68 2.18 -1.76 1.97
N GLU A 69 2.18 -0.54 1.42
CA GLU A 69 1.46 -0.22 0.18
C GLU A 69 1.91 -1.14 -0.98
N ARG A 70 3.21 -1.39 -1.14
CA ARG A 70 3.74 -2.32 -2.17
C ARG A 70 3.28 -3.75 -1.91
N VAL A 71 3.37 -4.22 -0.69
CA VAL A 71 2.94 -5.57 -0.30
C VAL A 71 1.47 -5.79 -0.64
N LEU A 72 0.59 -4.91 -0.15
CA LEU A 72 -0.86 -5.01 -0.36
C LEU A 72 -1.22 -4.94 -1.85
N PHE A 73 -0.55 -4.08 -2.61
CA PHE A 73 -0.78 -3.95 -4.05
C PHE A 73 -0.51 -5.25 -4.80
N GLU A 74 0.66 -5.86 -4.58
CA GLU A 74 1.02 -7.09 -5.29
C GLU A 74 0.21 -8.30 -4.81
N GLU A 75 -0.12 -8.37 -3.53
CA GLU A 75 -0.99 -9.42 -3.00
C GLU A 75 -2.40 -9.33 -3.58
N ALA A 76 -2.95 -8.11 -3.71
CA ALA A 76 -4.23 -7.89 -4.36
C ALA A 76 -4.19 -8.33 -5.83
N LEU A 77 -3.16 -7.96 -6.59
CA LEU A 77 -3.01 -8.41 -7.98
C LEU A 77 -2.93 -9.94 -8.09
N LYS A 78 -2.12 -10.57 -7.24
CA LYS A 78 -2.02 -12.05 -7.21
C LYS A 78 -3.34 -12.72 -6.85
N SER A 79 -4.13 -12.09 -5.96
CA SER A 79 -5.44 -12.63 -5.56
C SER A 79 -6.46 -12.63 -6.69
N PHE A 80 -6.40 -11.64 -7.58
CA PHE A 80 -7.31 -11.58 -8.73
C PHE A 80 -7.12 -12.76 -9.70
N GLU A 81 -5.92 -13.36 -9.72
CA GLU A 81 -5.62 -14.49 -10.59
C GLU A 81 -5.83 -15.85 -9.93
N LYS A 82 -5.43 -16.02 -8.66
CA LYS A 82 -5.18 -17.35 -8.07
C LYS A 82 -6.02 -17.71 -6.86
N SER A 83 -6.19 -16.82 -5.90
CA SER A 83 -6.80 -17.15 -4.61
C SER A 83 -7.34 -15.92 -3.90
N HIS A 84 -8.31 -16.11 -3.00
CA HIS A 84 -8.82 -15.04 -2.16
C HIS A 84 -7.84 -14.74 -1.02
N LEU A 85 -7.67 -13.46 -0.69
CA LEU A 85 -6.99 -13.06 0.54
C LEU A 85 -7.84 -13.43 1.75
N PRO A 86 -7.21 -13.71 2.91
CA PRO A 86 -7.92 -14.02 4.12
C PRO A 86 -8.75 -12.84 4.61
N SER A 87 -9.92 -13.14 5.19
CA SER A 87 -10.85 -12.14 5.71
C SER A 87 -11.22 -12.40 7.16
N GLN A 88 -11.44 -11.32 7.90
CA GLN A 88 -12.00 -11.33 9.24
C GLN A 88 -13.46 -10.90 9.20
N THR A 89 -14.33 -11.73 9.78
CA THR A 89 -15.78 -11.44 9.84
C THR A 89 -16.03 -10.36 10.89
N LEU A 90 -16.83 -9.37 10.54
CA LEU A 90 -17.26 -8.34 11.46
C LEU A 90 -18.26 -8.91 12.47
N LEU A 91 -18.09 -8.54 13.74
CA LEU A 91 -19.05 -8.93 14.79
C LEU A 91 -20.44 -8.33 14.53
N PHE A 92 -20.46 -7.12 14.02
CA PHE A 92 -21.66 -6.41 13.56
C PHE A 92 -21.47 -6.02 12.12
N PRO A 93 -22.26 -6.58 11.19
CA PRO A 93 -22.24 -6.16 9.78
C PRO A 93 -22.59 -4.67 9.65
N GLU A 94 -21.91 -4.00 8.73
CA GLU A 94 -22.09 -2.58 8.50
C GLU A 94 -22.87 -2.32 7.22
N ARG A 95 -23.83 -1.38 7.25
CA ARG A 95 -24.56 -0.94 6.09
C ARG A 95 -24.03 0.39 5.60
N LEU A 96 -23.73 0.46 4.29
CA LEU A 96 -23.27 1.65 3.60
C LEU A 96 -24.25 1.98 2.48
N THR A 97 -24.63 3.27 2.36
CA THR A 97 -25.48 3.77 1.28
C THR A 97 -24.63 4.64 0.36
N PHE A 98 -24.83 4.50 -0.92
CA PHE A 98 -24.09 5.17 -1.99
C PHE A 98 -25.06 5.93 -2.91
N SER A 99 -24.56 6.87 -3.71
CA SER A 99 -25.31 7.42 -4.82
C SER A 99 -25.55 6.33 -5.88
N PRO A 100 -26.57 6.46 -6.76
CA PRO A 100 -26.83 5.47 -7.80
C PRO A 100 -25.62 5.19 -8.71
N ASP A 101 -24.84 6.21 -9.03
CA ASP A 101 -23.67 6.10 -9.89
C ASP A 101 -22.54 5.35 -9.18
N GLU A 102 -22.23 5.70 -7.93
CA GLU A 102 -21.25 5.00 -7.09
C GLU A 102 -21.64 3.54 -6.86
N TYR A 103 -22.91 3.30 -6.60
CA TYR A 103 -23.44 1.96 -6.39
C TYR A 103 -23.28 1.08 -7.63
N SER A 104 -23.56 1.62 -8.82
CA SER A 104 -23.34 0.92 -10.08
C SER A 104 -21.89 0.49 -10.26
N VAL A 105 -20.94 1.41 -10.02
CA VAL A 105 -19.52 1.09 -10.08
C VAL A 105 -19.13 0.04 -9.04
N LEU A 106 -19.66 0.18 -7.82
CA LEU A 106 -19.35 -0.75 -6.73
C LEU A 106 -19.85 -2.17 -7.03
N LEU A 107 -21.02 -2.32 -7.69
CA LEU A 107 -21.51 -3.63 -8.15
C LEU A 107 -20.55 -4.30 -9.12
N ASP A 108 -19.96 -3.56 -10.04
CA ASP A 108 -18.95 -4.07 -10.98
C ASP A 108 -17.65 -4.49 -10.27
N LEU A 109 -17.34 -3.86 -9.14
CA LEU A 109 -16.14 -4.14 -8.35
C LEU A 109 -16.32 -5.28 -7.34
N LEU A 110 -17.56 -5.67 -6.99
CA LEU A 110 -17.81 -6.71 -5.97
C LEU A 110 -16.99 -8.00 -6.16
N PRO A 111 -16.88 -8.58 -7.39
CA PRO A 111 -16.12 -9.81 -7.59
C PRO A 111 -14.63 -9.67 -7.28
N TYR A 112 -14.07 -8.48 -7.50
CA TYR A 112 -12.66 -8.18 -7.20
C TYR A 112 -12.46 -7.87 -5.71
N LEU A 113 -13.39 -7.12 -5.09
CA LEU A 113 -13.37 -6.83 -3.66
C LEU A 113 -13.47 -8.11 -2.84
N GLU A 114 -14.26 -9.10 -3.29
CA GLU A 114 -14.33 -10.41 -2.65
C GLU A 114 -12.97 -11.13 -2.70
N LYS A 115 -12.26 -11.05 -3.82
CA LYS A 115 -10.93 -11.68 -3.97
C LYS A 115 -9.87 -11.07 -3.04
N ILE A 116 -9.94 -9.79 -2.76
CA ILE A 116 -9.04 -9.12 -1.80
C ILE A 116 -9.52 -9.19 -0.34
N GLY A 117 -10.54 -10.01 -0.06
CA GLY A 117 -10.95 -10.36 1.30
C GLY A 117 -12.11 -9.56 1.87
N PHE A 118 -12.74 -8.66 1.11
CA PHE A 118 -14.01 -8.07 1.53
C PHE A 118 -15.17 -9.04 1.28
N ARG A 119 -16.14 -9.06 2.18
CA ARG A 119 -17.40 -9.75 1.96
C ARG A 119 -18.54 -8.75 1.97
N LEU A 120 -19.00 -8.41 0.78
CA LEU A 120 -20.00 -7.39 0.51
C LEU A 120 -21.24 -8.02 -0.10
N LYS A 121 -22.41 -7.56 0.33
CA LYS A 121 -23.70 -7.98 -0.26
C LYS A 121 -24.50 -6.78 -0.67
N ALA A 122 -24.94 -6.79 -1.94
CA ALA A 122 -25.86 -5.79 -2.45
C ALA A 122 -27.22 -5.88 -1.73
N GLU A 123 -27.75 -4.74 -1.34
CA GLU A 123 -29.08 -4.59 -0.73
C GLU A 123 -29.89 -3.56 -1.52
N GLU A 124 -31.15 -3.37 -1.14
CA GLU A 124 -32.04 -2.37 -1.74
C GLU A 124 -31.58 -0.93 -1.42
N GLU A 125 -32.15 0.06 -2.12
CA GLU A 125 -31.89 1.49 -1.92
C GLU A 125 -30.42 1.89 -2.06
N SER A 126 -29.72 1.36 -3.09
CA SER A 126 -28.29 1.63 -3.33
C SER A 126 -27.41 1.41 -2.11
N SER A 127 -27.69 0.35 -1.35
CA SER A 127 -26.98 -0.01 -0.14
C SER A 127 -26.17 -1.28 -0.32
N ILE A 128 -25.07 -1.36 0.40
CA ILE A 128 -24.20 -2.54 0.51
C ILE A 128 -24.06 -2.91 1.98
N ARG A 129 -24.20 -4.20 2.28
CA ARG A 129 -23.87 -4.75 3.58
C ARG A 129 -22.46 -5.32 3.56
N LEU A 130 -21.62 -4.87 4.49
CA LEU A 130 -20.26 -5.35 4.70
C LEU A 130 -20.25 -6.35 5.85
N ASP A 131 -19.97 -7.63 5.55
CA ASP A 131 -19.95 -8.75 6.49
C ASP A 131 -18.53 -9.10 6.97
N ALA A 132 -17.47 -8.84 6.13
CA ALA A 132 -16.07 -9.10 6.46
C ALA A 132 -15.12 -8.15 5.73
N VAL A 133 -13.94 -7.96 6.30
CA VAL A 133 -12.84 -7.16 5.74
C VAL A 133 -11.56 -8.01 5.66
N PRO A 134 -10.56 -7.64 4.83
CA PRO A 134 -9.25 -8.28 4.82
C PRO A 134 -8.60 -8.29 6.21
N THR A 135 -7.87 -9.36 6.53
CA THR A 135 -7.21 -9.49 7.84
C THR A 135 -6.12 -8.46 8.08
N ASP A 136 -5.51 -7.93 7.02
CA ASP A 136 -4.48 -6.88 7.08
C ASP A 136 -5.04 -5.48 7.37
N MET A 137 -6.37 -5.35 7.45
CA MET A 137 -7.00 -4.06 7.75
C MET A 137 -7.30 -3.90 9.23
N SER A 138 -7.00 -2.71 9.77
CA SER A 138 -7.37 -2.35 11.13
C SER A 138 -8.89 -2.23 11.27
N LEU A 139 -9.45 -2.84 12.32
CA LEU A 139 -10.87 -2.72 12.66
C LEU A 139 -11.21 -1.33 13.19
N GLY A 140 -12.45 -0.89 12.95
CA GLY A 140 -13.00 0.37 13.47
C GLY A 140 -13.09 1.50 12.43
N SER A 141 -12.64 1.27 11.19
CA SER A 141 -12.71 2.24 10.09
C SER A 141 -13.33 1.69 8.80
N GLU A 142 -14.02 0.57 8.88
CA GLU A 142 -14.47 -0.26 7.77
C GLU A 142 -15.33 0.53 6.75
N LYS A 143 -16.26 1.34 7.26
CA LYS A 143 -17.11 2.20 6.41
C LYS A 143 -16.30 3.23 5.62
N THR A 144 -15.36 3.86 6.32
CA THR A 144 -14.49 4.89 5.73
C THR A 144 -13.57 4.28 4.68
N ILE A 145 -13.06 3.09 4.93
CA ILE A 145 -12.14 2.42 4.02
C ILE A 145 -12.83 2.09 2.68
N ILE A 146 -14.03 1.52 2.70
CA ILE A 146 -14.76 1.20 1.45
C ILE A 146 -15.04 2.48 0.65
N ARG A 147 -15.45 3.57 1.30
CA ARG A 147 -15.65 4.86 0.63
C ARG A 147 -14.36 5.38 0.02
N ASN A 148 -13.29 5.43 0.80
CA ASN A 148 -12.00 5.92 0.35
C ASN A 148 -11.44 5.09 -0.82
N ILE A 149 -11.61 3.76 -0.80
CA ILE A 149 -11.21 2.90 -1.92
C ILE A 149 -12.01 3.25 -3.17
N LEU A 150 -13.33 3.45 -3.04
CA LEU A 150 -14.18 3.81 -4.17
C LEU A 150 -13.86 5.21 -4.70
N ASP A 151 -13.70 6.19 -3.82
CA ASP A 151 -13.34 7.57 -4.20
C ASP A 151 -12.01 7.59 -4.95
N HIS A 152 -10.97 6.98 -4.39
CA HIS A 152 -9.66 6.87 -5.03
C HIS A 152 -9.75 6.12 -6.38
N TYR A 153 -10.54 5.05 -6.43
CA TYR A 153 -10.79 4.32 -7.66
C TYR A 153 -11.45 5.22 -8.72
N LEU A 154 -12.40 6.06 -8.37
CA LEU A 154 -13.08 6.96 -9.30
C LEU A 154 -12.18 8.12 -9.76
N GLU A 155 -11.37 8.68 -8.89
CA GLU A 155 -10.50 9.82 -9.17
C GLU A 155 -9.33 9.47 -10.09
N HIS A 156 -8.69 8.30 -9.91
CA HIS A 156 -7.44 7.93 -10.58
C HIS A 156 -7.61 7.02 -11.81
N GLY A 157 -8.77 7.09 -12.46
CA GLY A 157 -9.14 6.20 -13.57
C GLY A 157 -8.22 6.20 -14.79
N LYS A 158 -7.41 7.23 -14.97
CA LYS A 158 -6.50 7.38 -16.12
C LYS A 158 -5.07 6.95 -15.87
N GLU A 159 -4.72 6.63 -14.63
CA GLU A 159 -3.34 6.35 -14.22
C GLU A 159 -2.98 4.86 -14.34
N TYR A 160 -3.98 3.99 -14.41
CA TYR A 160 -3.80 2.53 -14.41
C TYR A 160 -4.30 1.90 -15.69
N SER A 161 -3.64 0.82 -16.12
CA SER A 161 -3.93 0.13 -17.38
C SER A 161 -5.16 -0.78 -17.30
N SER A 162 -5.53 -1.22 -16.11
CA SER A 162 -6.66 -2.14 -15.89
C SER A 162 -7.48 -1.80 -14.64
N THR A 163 -8.73 -2.28 -14.61
CA THR A 163 -9.60 -2.24 -13.41
C THR A 163 -8.93 -2.88 -12.20
N GLN A 164 -8.22 -3.98 -12.41
CA GLN A 164 -7.53 -4.73 -11.36
C GLN A 164 -6.40 -3.92 -10.73
N GLU A 165 -5.51 -3.35 -11.55
CA GLU A 165 -4.43 -2.48 -11.06
C GLU A 165 -4.96 -1.26 -10.31
N ARG A 166 -5.97 -0.63 -10.85
CA ARG A 166 -6.62 0.54 -10.24
C ARG A 166 -7.24 0.21 -8.90
N LEU A 167 -7.96 -0.91 -8.78
CA LEU A 167 -8.54 -1.34 -7.51
C LEU A 167 -7.46 -1.77 -6.52
N ALA A 168 -6.42 -2.51 -6.97
CA ALA A 168 -5.30 -2.90 -6.12
C ALA A 168 -4.57 -1.68 -5.55
N ALA A 169 -4.34 -0.63 -6.35
CA ALA A 169 -3.73 0.61 -5.90
C ALA A 169 -4.62 1.36 -4.88
N SER A 170 -5.93 1.44 -5.14
CA SER A 170 -6.89 2.06 -4.23
C SER A 170 -6.95 1.32 -2.89
N TYR A 171 -6.98 -0.01 -2.93
CA TYR A 171 -6.92 -0.86 -1.74
C TYR A 171 -5.63 -0.66 -0.96
N ALA A 172 -4.48 -0.73 -1.63
CA ALA A 172 -3.16 -0.60 -1.00
C ALA A 172 -2.97 0.76 -0.32
N CYS A 173 -3.35 1.85 -1.00
CA CYS A 173 -3.23 3.21 -0.48
C CYS A 173 -4.02 3.43 0.83
N HIS A 174 -5.21 2.81 0.94
CA HIS A 174 -6.09 3.00 2.08
C HIS A 174 -5.97 1.90 3.14
N GLY A 175 -5.48 0.71 2.78
CA GLY A 175 -5.23 -0.41 3.68
C GLY A 175 -3.86 -0.40 4.35
N ALA A 176 -2.89 0.36 3.81
CA ALA A 176 -1.54 0.36 4.33
C ALA A 176 -1.43 0.97 5.73
N ILE A 177 -0.52 0.41 6.54
CA ILE A 177 -0.05 0.98 7.82
C ILE A 177 0.29 2.45 7.61
N LYS A 178 -0.16 3.32 8.51
CA LYS A 178 0.07 4.76 8.37
C LYS A 178 1.38 5.19 9.01
N ALA A 179 1.91 6.31 8.53
CA ALA A 179 3.00 6.98 9.23
C ALA A 179 2.49 7.42 10.61
N GLY A 180 3.19 7.01 11.67
CA GLY A 180 2.79 7.23 13.06
C GLY A 180 2.30 5.97 13.78
N ASP A 181 1.97 4.90 13.07
CA ASP A 181 1.58 3.63 13.67
C ASP A 181 2.81 2.91 14.27
N PRO A 182 2.80 2.58 15.56
CA PRO A 182 3.86 1.77 16.15
C PRO A 182 3.76 0.33 15.64
N LEU A 183 4.91 -0.29 15.38
CA LEU A 183 5.02 -1.71 15.02
C LEU A 183 5.82 -2.44 16.10
N THR A 184 5.36 -3.62 16.46
CA THR A 184 6.15 -4.57 17.25
C THR A 184 7.34 -5.09 16.42
N PHE A 185 8.27 -5.76 17.09
CA PHE A 185 9.41 -6.37 16.41
C PHE A 185 8.97 -7.42 15.39
N GLU A 186 7.98 -8.24 15.74
CA GLU A 186 7.41 -9.29 14.91
C GLU A 186 6.70 -8.71 13.68
N GLU A 187 5.93 -7.65 13.85
CA GLU A 187 5.25 -6.95 12.74
C GLU A 187 6.25 -6.31 11.77
N MET A 188 7.34 -5.74 12.29
CA MET A 188 8.40 -5.20 11.43
C MET A 188 9.09 -6.31 10.63
N GLN A 189 9.39 -7.45 11.25
CA GLN A 189 9.99 -8.60 10.56
C GLN A 189 9.07 -9.16 9.48
N GLU A 190 7.79 -9.31 9.80
CA GLU A 190 6.78 -9.79 8.86
C GLU A 190 6.66 -8.84 7.67
N LEU A 191 6.54 -7.54 7.91
CA LEU A 191 6.47 -6.53 6.84
C LEU A 191 7.69 -6.57 5.92
N VAL A 192 8.88 -6.65 6.49
CA VAL A 192 10.13 -6.74 5.73
C VAL A 192 10.20 -8.03 4.92
N SER A 193 9.81 -9.15 5.52
CA SER A 193 9.77 -10.46 4.84
C SER A 193 8.80 -10.44 3.66
N ARG A 194 7.58 -9.93 3.85
CA ARG A 194 6.57 -9.79 2.80
C ARG A 194 7.03 -8.84 1.70
N LEU A 195 7.68 -7.73 2.04
CA LEU A 195 8.23 -6.79 1.07
C LEU A 195 9.23 -7.46 0.13
N PHE A 196 10.17 -8.24 0.67
CA PHE A 196 11.17 -8.94 -0.16
C PHE A 196 10.60 -10.14 -0.93
N ALA A 197 9.39 -10.59 -0.59
CA ALA A 197 8.64 -11.57 -1.38
C ALA A 197 7.87 -10.94 -2.57
N THR A 198 7.85 -9.60 -2.67
CA THR A 198 7.26 -8.89 -3.82
C THR A 198 8.21 -8.92 -5.02
N GLU A 199 7.67 -8.71 -6.23
CA GLU A 199 8.46 -8.62 -7.46
C GLU A 199 9.30 -7.34 -7.52
N HIS A 200 8.79 -6.27 -6.88
CA HIS A 200 9.41 -4.94 -6.93
C HIS A 200 9.58 -4.31 -5.54
N PRO A 201 10.48 -4.84 -4.68
CA PRO A 201 10.59 -4.40 -3.29
C PRO A 201 11.20 -3.00 -3.09
N TYR A 202 11.72 -2.37 -4.14
CA TYR A 202 12.48 -1.13 -4.04
C TYR A 202 11.68 0.15 -4.29
N TYR A 203 10.51 0.06 -4.93
CA TYR A 203 9.64 1.20 -5.23
C TYR A 203 8.17 0.83 -5.16
N CYS A 204 7.33 1.79 -4.77
CA CYS A 204 5.87 1.59 -4.71
C CYS A 204 5.23 1.67 -6.11
N PRO A 205 3.93 1.34 -6.25
CA PRO A 205 3.21 1.47 -7.52
C PRO A 205 3.31 2.87 -8.15
N HIS A 206 3.42 3.92 -7.32
CA HIS A 206 3.58 5.31 -7.74
C HIS A 206 5.03 5.72 -8.01
N GLY A 207 6.00 4.78 -7.91
CA GLY A 207 7.42 5.02 -8.17
C GLY A 207 8.20 5.70 -7.04
N ARG A 208 7.64 5.80 -5.82
CA ARG A 208 8.40 6.31 -4.66
C ARG A 208 9.37 5.23 -4.17
N PRO A 209 10.61 5.60 -3.81
CA PRO A 209 11.55 4.64 -3.24
C PRO A 209 11.04 4.15 -1.89
N ILE A 210 11.12 2.83 -1.68
CA ILE A 210 10.76 2.16 -0.43
C ILE A 210 11.98 2.06 0.48
N ILE A 211 13.14 1.73 -0.11
CA ILE A 211 14.38 1.42 0.58
C ILE A 211 15.46 2.41 0.23
N VAL A 212 16.11 2.96 1.23
CA VAL A 212 17.31 3.80 1.10
C VAL A 212 18.46 3.09 1.81
N ARG A 213 19.62 2.97 1.15
CA ARG A 213 20.84 2.39 1.72
C ARG A 213 21.81 3.49 2.16
N LEU A 214 22.30 3.39 3.38
CA LEU A 214 23.38 4.20 3.92
C LEU A 214 24.63 3.31 4.00
N SER A 215 25.61 3.57 3.13
CA SER A 215 26.88 2.83 3.11
C SER A 215 27.79 3.30 4.24
N LEU A 216 28.55 2.39 4.83
CA LEU A 216 29.74 2.70 5.62
C LEU A 216 30.89 2.87 4.64
N GLU A 217 31.50 4.05 4.58
CA GLU A 217 32.77 4.27 3.89
C GLU A 217 33.93 3.67 4.66
#